data_1b3299dac1b3c6163a63e5246368123a
#
_entry.id   1b3299dac1b3c6163a63e5246368123a
#
_cell.length_a   1.000
_cell.length_b   1.000
_cell.length_c   1.000
_cell.angle_alpha   90.00
_cell.angle_beta   90.00
_cell.angle_gamma   90.00
#
_symmetry.space_group_name_H-M   'P 1'
#
loop_
_entity.id
_entity.type
_entity.pdbx_description
1 polymer ?
#
loop_
_entity_poly.entity_id
_entity_poly.type
_entity_poly.pdbx_seq_one_letter_code
_entity_poly.pdbx_strand_id
1 'polypeptide(L)'
;AIFVRFSETSPSLTAFYRAFLALPFLYIWVLNSKTEYPLRHYLSKENLLTLGLAGIFFGTDMAVWNWAISFTSVAHATLMANTAPIFVTLISFFFLREKIRSAFFGALALSFMGVTLVILSGSGSDSFKLLGDGLGLVAAIFYAAYILVIKKLTDFLPPAHALFFATLSTAIFLFPVGLIESESL
;
A
#
# COMPACT_ATOMS: atom_id res chain seq x y z
N ALA A 1 5.37 4.49 -11.91
CA ALA A 1 6.08 5.57 -11.19
C ALA A 1 6.40 6.76 -12.11
N ILE A 2 7.05 6.55 -13.29
CA ILE A 2 7.44 7.64 -14.20
C ILE A 2 6.19 8.40 -14.71
N PHE A 3 5.13 7.71 -15.09
CA PHE A 3 3.88 8.32 -15.55
C PHE A 3 3.17 9.17 -14.48
N VAL A 4 3.36 8.90 -13.19
CA VAL A 4 2.79 9.70 -12.09
C VAL A 4 3.38 11.12 -12.10
N ARG A 5 4.67 11.26 -12.43
CA ARG A 5 5.36 12.54 -12.46
C ARG A 5 4.99 13.41 -13.67
N PHE A 6 4.47 12.80 -14.72
CA PHE A 6 3.97 13.49 -15.93
C PHE A 6 2.44 13.67 -15.92
N SER A 7 1.78 13.18 -14.88
CA SER A 7 0.33 13.34 -14.72
C SER A 7 0.03 14.77 -14.25
N GLU A 8 -0.82 15.47 -14.97
CA GLU A 8 -1.35 16.78 -14.59
C GLU A 8 -2.50 16.67 -13.56
N THR A 9 -2.78 15.43 -13.11
CA THR A 9 -3.84 15.15 -12.12
C THR A 9 -3.27 15.08 -10.71
N SER A 10 -4.12 15.30 -9.69
CA SER A 10 -3.71 15.19 -8.30
C SER A 10 -3.14 13.81 -7.96
N PRO A 11 -2.20 13.72 -6.99
CA PRO A 11 -1.62 12.45 -6.54
C PRO A 11 -2.66 11.39 -6.17
N SER A 12 -3.72 11.77 -5.45
CA SER A 12 -4.77 10.85 -5.03
C SER A 12 -5.66 10.42 -6.19
N LEU A 13 -5.92 11.30 -7.15
CA LEU A 13 -6.69 10.95 -8.36
C LEU A 13 -5.91 9.98 -9.25
N THR A 14 -4.60 10.18 -9.37
CA THR A 14 -3.72 9.21 -10.06
C THR A 14 -3.76 7.85 -9.39
N ALA A 15 -3.75 7.79 -8.05
CA ALA A 15 -3.91 6.56 -7.28
C ALA A 15 -5.28 5.89 -7.53
N PHE A 16 -6.35 6.69 -7.57
CA PHE A 16 -7.70 6.21 -7.91
C PHE A 16 -7.73 5.54 -9.29
N TYR A 17 -7.23 6.20 -10.34
CA TYR A 17 -7.22 5.61 -11.69
C TYR A 17 -6.43 4.30 -11.74
N ARG A 18 -5.32 4.19 -11.03
CA ARG A 18 -4.54 2.93 -10.94
C ARG A 18 -5.37 1.80 -10.33
N ALA A 19 -6.07 2.08 -9.21
CA ALA A 19 -6.94 1.09 -8.57
C ALA A 19 -8.14 0.75 -9.47
N PHE A 20 -8.79 1.75 -10.04
CA PHE A 20 -9.96 1.59 -10.90
C PHE A 20 -9.66 0.76 -12.16
N LEU A 21 -8.57 1.06 -12.84
CA LEU A 21 -8.16 0.32 -14.05
C LEU A 21 -7.69 -1.10 -13.76
N ALA A 22 -7.31 -1.43 -12.54
CA ALA A 22 -6.98 -2.79 -12.14
C ALA A 22 -8.23 -3.66 -11.94
N LEU A 23 -9.40 -3.07 -11.63
CA LEU A 23 -10.63 -3.81 -11.33
C LEU A 23 -11.11 -4.76 -12.43
N PRO A 24 -11.12 -4.39 -13.73
CA PRO A 24 -11.53 -5.32 -14.80
C PRO A 24 -10.67 -6.59 -14.84
N PHE A 25 -9.35 -6.45 -14.66
CA PHE A 25 -8.41 -7.58 -14.67
C PHE A 25 -8.60 -8.47 -13.44
N LEU A 26 -8.79 -7.87 -12.27
CA LEU A 26 -9.08 -8.60 -11.04
C LEU A 26 -10.44 -9.30 -11.12
N TYR A 27 -11.43 -8.68 -11.76
CA TYR A 27 -12.74 -9.30 -11.96
C TYR A 27 -12.65 -10.53 -12.86
N ILE A 28 -11.89 -10.48 -13.97
CA ILE A 28 -11.62 -11.64 -14.82
C ILE A 28 -10.95 -12.76 -14.01
N TRP A 29 -10.02 -12.41 -13.12
CA TRP A 29 -9.39 -13.39 -12.23
C TRP A 29 -10.40 -13.99 -11.23
N VAL A 30 -11.29 -13.19 -10.67
CA VAL A 30 -12.38 -13.68 -9.81
C VAL A 30 -13.28 -14.68 -10.56
N LEU A 31 -13.67 -14.39 -11.81
CA LEU A 31 -14.49 -15.29 -12.62
C LEU A 31 -13.82 -16.66 -12.89
N ASN A 32 -12.51 -16.68 -12.98
CA ASN A 32 -11.73 -17.90 -13.18
C ASN A 32 -11.31 -18.59 -11.86
N SER A 33 -11.59 -17.97 -10.71
CA SER A 33 -11.25 -18.51 -9.40
C SER A 33 -12.37 -19.39 -8.88
N LYS A 34 -12.03 -20.63 -8.54
CA LYS A 34 -13.01 -21.55 -7.90
C LYS A 34 -13.31 -21.08 -6.49
N THR A 35 -14.58 -20.94 -6.16
CA THR A 35 -15.07 -20.64 -4.80
C THR A 35 -15.80 -21.85 -4.26
N GLU A 36 -15.49 -22.23 -3.00
CA GLU A 36 -16.16 -23.33 -2.31
C GLU A 36 -17.53 -22.91 -1.74
N TYR A 37 -17.71 -21.60 -1.49
CA TYR A 37 -18.90 -21.05 -0.86
C TYR A 37 -19.52 -19.91 -1.67
N PRO A 38 -20.83 -19.67 -1.55
CA PRO A 38 -21.50 -18.57 -2.23
C PRO A 38 -20.97 -17.23 -1.71
N LEU A 39 -20.92 -16.23 -2.57
CA LEU A 39 -20.38 -14.88 -2.31
C LEU A 39 -20.97 -14.24 -1.03
N ARG A 40 -22.23 -14.50 -0.75
CA ARG A 40 -22.95 -14.00 0.44
C ARG A 40 -22.29 -14.45 1.76
N HIS A 41 -21.64 -15.62 1.78
CA HIS A 41 -20.93 -16.12 2.97
C HIS A 41 -19.72 -15.23 3.29
N TYR A 42 -19.06 -14.70 2.27
CA TYR A 42 -17.88 -13.86 2.41
C TYR A 42 -18.20 -12.39 2.74
N LEU A 43 -19.42 -11.92 2.47
CA LEU A 43 -19.86 -10.54 2.68
C LEU A 43 -20.60 -10.36 4.03
N SER A 44 -20.12 -11.02 5.09
CA SER A 44 -20.60 -10.73 6.46
C SER A 44 -20.19 -9.31 6.88
N LYS A 45 -20.89 -8.73 7.88
CA LYS A 45 -20.57 -7.37 8.37
C LYS A 45 -19.12 -7.22 8.83
N GLU A 46 -18.58 -8.24 9.49
CA GLU A 46 -17.19 -8.25 9.97
C GLU A 46 -16.19 -8.28 8.81
N ASN A 47 -16.48 -9.08 7.78
CA ASN A 47 -15.65 -9.16 6.59
C ASN A 47 -15.69 -7.87 5.77
N LEU A 48 -16.87 -7.24 5.65
CA LEU A 48 -17.03 -5.94 5.01
C LEU A 48 -16.22 -4.84 5.70
N LEU A 49 -16.20 -4.84 7.04
CA LEU A 49 -15.36 -3.91 7.81
C LEU A 49 -13.88 -4.14 7.52
N THR A 50 -13.45 -5.41 7.52
CA THR A 50 -12.05 -5.77 7.25
C THR A 50 -11.65 -5.43 5.81
N LEU A 51 -12.54 -5.65 4.84
CA LEU A 51 -12.35 -5.24 3.44
C LEU A 51 -12.28 -3.70 3.30
N GLY A 52 -13.13 -2.98 4.02
CA GLY A 52 -13.08 -1.52 4.08
C GLY A 52 -11.75 -1.01 4.64
N LEU A 53 -11.29 -1.61 5.74
CA LEU A 53 -9.97 -1.28 6.33
C LEU A 53 -8.82 -1.57 5.36
N ALA A 54 -8.86 -2.70 4.63
CA ALA A 54 -7.87 -3.00 3.60
C ALA A 54 -7.85 -1.89 2.52
N GLY A 55 -9.04 -1.45 2.08
CA GLY A 55 -9.16 -0.38 1.10
C GLY A 55 -8.63 0.96 1.59
N ILE A 56 -8.93 1.33 2.84
CA ILE A 56 -8.44 2.57 3.47
C ILE A 56 -6.91 2.52 3.59
N PHE A 57 -6.35 1.44 4.12
CA PHE A 57 -4.89 1.33 4.30
C PHE A 57 -4.15 1.37 2.97
N PHE A 58 -4.62 0.61 1.96
CA PHE A 58 -3.99 0.62 0.66
C PHE A 58 -4.19 1.94 -0.09
N GLY A 59 -5.37 2.55 0.03
CA GLY A 59 -5.65 3.86 -0.56
C GLY A 59 -4.78 4.96 0.06
N THR A 60 -4.64 4.94 1.39
CA THR A 60 -3.77 5.89 2.09
C THR A 60 -2.30 5.70 1.72
N ASP A 61 -1.82 4.44 1.65
CA ASP A 61 -0.48 4.12 1.17
C ASP A 61 -0.25 4.71 -0.23
N MET A 62 -1.15 4.43 -1.18
CA MET A 62 -1.03 4.91 -2.56
C MET A 62 -1.03 6.44 -2.64
N ALA A 63 -1.91 7.11 -1.90
CA ALA A 63 -1.98 8.57 -1.87
C ALA A 63 -0.69 9.17 -1.29
N VAL A 64 -0.27 8.70 -0.11
CA VAL A 64 0.93 9.19 0.58
C VAL A 64 2.20 8.92 -0.24
N TRP A 65 2.29 7.75 -0.90
CA TRP A 65 3.42 7.45 -1.77
C TRP A 65 3.46 8.37 -3.01
N ASN A 66 2.32 8.66 -3.62
CA ASN A 66 2.26 9.62 -4.73
C ASN A 66 2.65 11.03 -4.27
N TRP A 67 2.23 11.44 -3.08
CA TRP A 67 2.69 12.70 -2.46
C TRP A 67 4.20 12.68 -2.19
N ALA A 68 4.75 11.59 -1.69
CA ALA A 68 6.19 11.45 -1.45
C ALA A 68 7.01 11.75 -2.73
N ILE A 69 6.54 11.26 -3.89
CA ILE A 69 7.20 11.50 -5.19
C ILE A 69 7.24 12.99 -5.56
N SER A 70 6.30 13.80 -5.08
CA SER A 70 6.30 15.26 -5.32
C SER A 70 7.41 15.98 -4.54
N PHE A 71 7.88 15.40 -3.43
CA PHE A 71 8.89 16.00 -2.54
C PHE A 71 10.27 15.33 -2.63
N THR A 72 10.34 14.10 -3.17
CA THR A 72 11.62 13.39 -3.34
C THR A 72 11.70 12.71 -4.70
N SER A 73 12.78 11.99 -4.99
CA SER A 73 12.85 11.21 -6.22
C SER A 73 11.97 9.95 -6.13
N VAL A 74 11.49 9.48 -7.29
CA VAL A 74 10.76 8.21 -7.40
C VAL A 74 11.55 7.06 -6.78
N ALA A 75 12.89 7.06 -6.97
CA ALA A 75 13.75 6.02 -6.41
C ALA A 75 13.76 6.06 -4.88
N HIS A 76 13.90 7.24 -4.27
CA HIS A 76 13.87 7.42 -2.82
C HIS A 76 12.51 7.04 -2.22
N ALA A 77 11.41 7.60 -2.76
CA ALA A 77 10.07 7.26 -2.30
C ALA A 77 9.77 5.76 -2.37
N THR A 78 10.18 5.11 -3.48
CA THR A 78 9.98 3.67 -3.66
C THR A 78 10.85 2.85 -2.72
N LEU A 79 12.10 3.28 -2.47
CA LEU A 79 12.98 2.61 -1.52
C LEU A 79 12.42 2.68 -0.09
N MET A 80 11.94 3.86 0.33
CA MET A 80 11.32 4.03 1.64
C MET A 80 10.06 3.16 1.76
N ALA A 81 9.20 3.14 0.75
CA ALA A 81 8.02 2.27 0.73
C ALA A 81 8.38 0.77 0.79
N ASN A 82 9.49 0.37 0.18
CA ASN A 82 9.99 -1.02 0.24
C ASN A 82 10.52 -1.43 1.62
N THR A 83 10.56 -0.54 2.61
CA THR A 83 10.80 -0.90 4.01
C THR A 83 9.58 -1.52 4.69
N ALA A 84 8.43 -1.59 4.03
CA ALA A 84 7.19 -2.18 4.57
C ALA A 84 7.37 -3.57 5.21
N PRO A 85 8.18 -4.51 4.69
CA PRO A 85 8.42 -5.80 5.37
C PRO A 85 8.96 -5.65 6.80
N ILE A 86 9.70 -4.58 7.09
CA ILE A 86 10.18 -4.26 8.44
C ILE A 86 8.98 -4.01 9.36
N PHE A 87 8.07 -3.14 8.94
CA PHE A 87 6.86 -2.80 9.69
C PHE A 87 5.90 -3.99 9.81
N VAL A 88 5.73 -4.77 8.73
CA VAL A 88 4.96 -6.04 8.78
C VAL A 88 5.48 -6.93 9.90
N THR A 89 6.80 -7.12 9.97
CA THR A 89 7.39 -8.00 10.98
C THR A 89 7.29 -7.43 12.39
N LEU A 90 7.53 -6.13 12.56
CA LEU A 90 7.38 -5.48 13.85
C LEU A 90 5.94 -5.59 14.36
N ILE A 91 4.95 -5.30 13.51
CA ILE A 91 3.53 -5.41 13.88
C ILE A 91 3.17 -6.86 14.17
N SER A 92 3.62 -7.83 13.35
CA SER A 92 3.39 -9.26 13.58
C SER A 92 4.00 -9.72 14.92
N PHE A 93 5.19 -9.24 15.24
CA PHE A 93 5.84 -9.59 16.50
C PHE A 93 5.12 -9.03 17.72
N PHE A 94 4.81 -7.72 17.72
CA PHE A 94 4.24 -7.07 18.89
C PHE A 94 2.74 -7.35 19.07
N PHE A 95 1.96 -7.39 17.99
CA PHE A 95 0.50 -7.53 18.04
C PHE A 95 0.02 -8.96 17.81
N LEU A 96 0.64 -9.71 16.89
CA LEU A 96 0.25 -11.09 16.57
C LEU A 96 1.08 -12.11 17.37
N ARG A 97 2.12 -11.66 18.11
CA ARG A 97 3.04 -12.52 18.90
C ARG A 97 3.67 -13.65 18.07
N GLU A 98 3.86 -13.42 16.78
CA GLU A 98 4.52 -14.38 15.90
C GLU A 98 6.02 -14.45 16.21
N LYS A 99 6.59 -15.67 16.19
CA LYS A 99 8.03 -15.86 16.40
C LYS A 99 8.78 -15.44 15.14
N ILE A 100 9.70 -14.48 15.29
CA ILE A 100 10.57 -14.03 14.19
C ILE A 100 11.74 -15.01 14.06
N ARG A 101 11.99 -15.49 12.83
CA ARG A 101 13.18 -16.31 12.53
C ARG A 101 14.44 -15.43 12.58
N SER A 102 15.55 -15.99 13.11
CA SER A 102 16.84 -15.26 13.19
C SER A 102 17.34 -14.75 11.84
N ALA A 103 17.09 -15.47 10.75
CA ALA A 103 17.40 -15.02 9.39
C ALA A 103 16.76 -13.70 9.00
N PHE A 104 15.62 -13.34 9.61
CA PHE A 104 14.95 -12.06 9.36
C PHE A 104 15.81 -10.87 9.84
N PHE A 105 16.51 -10.98 10.95
CA PHE A 105 17.38 -9.91 11.46
C PHE A 105 18.54 -9.62 10.49
N GLY A 106 19.05 -10.64 9.82
CA GLY A 106 20.05 -10.45 8.75
C GLY A 106 19.48 -9.70 7.55
N ALA A 107 18.27 -10.07 7.07
CA ALA A 107 17.60 -9.37 6.00
C ALA A 107 17.25 -7.92 6.37
N LEU A 108 16.85 -7.69 7.63
CA LEU A 108 16.55 -6.38 8.19
C LEU A 108 17.81 -5.49 8.17
N ALA A 109 18.94 -5.99 8.67
CA ALA A 109 20.22 -5.28 8.66
C ALA A 109 20.65 -4.91 7.24
N LEU A 110 20.50 -5.83 6.28
CA LEU A 110 20.81 -5.60 4.88
C LEU A 110 19.91 -4.53 4.26
N SER A 111 18.62 -4.54 4.60
CA SER A 111 17.65 -3.53 4.17
C SER A 111 18.01 -2.14 4.71
N PHE A 112 18.31 -2.03 6.01
CA PHE A 112 18.78 -0.77 6.60
C PHE A 112 20.06 -0.25 5.96
N MET A 113 21.02 -1.15 5.67
CA MET A 113 22.25 -0.78 4.98
C MET A 113 21.96 -0.23 3.59
N GLY A 114 21.07 -0.87 2.82
CA GLY A 114 20.64 -0.39 1.51
C GLY A 114 19.99 0.99 1.56
N VAL A 115 19.05 1.19 2.50
CA VAL A 115 18.38 2.48 2.72
C VAL A 115 19.40 3.57 3.08
N THR A 116 20.31 3.27 4.00
CA THR A 116 21.35 4.22 4.44
C THR A 116 22.27 4.61 3.29
N LEU A 117 22.70 3.66 2.47
CA LEU A 117 23.55 3.94 1.30
C LEU A 117 22.87 4.86 0.30
N VAL A 118 21.56 4.69 0.07
CA VAL A 118 20.81 5.54 -0.85
C VAL A 118 20.61 6.94 -0.27
N ILE A 119 20.34 7.08 1.03
CA ILE A 119 20.25 8.39 1.68
C ILE A 119 21.60 9.13 1.59
N LEU A 120 22.70 8.43 1.87
CA LEU A 120 24.05 9.01 1.82
C LEU A 120 24.52 9.33 0.39
N SER A 121 24.08 8.58 -0.63
CA SER A 121 24.41 8.84 -2.03
C SER A 121 23.64 10.01 -2.63
N GLY A 122 22.54 10.42 -2.02
CA GLY A 122 21.76 11.58 -2.40
C GLY A 122 22.48 12.87 -2.01
N SER A 123 23.17 13.50 -2.96
CA SER A 123 23.84 14.78 -2.76
C SER A 123 22.85 15.88 -2.38
N GLY A 124 22.86 16.30 -1.13
CA GLY A 124 22.16 17.48 -0.64
C GLY A 124 21.12 17.19 0.44
N SER A 125 21.32 17.82 1.58
CA SER A 125 20.38 17.92 2.70
C SER A 125 19.28 18.95 2.39
N ASP A 126 18.53 18.77 1.29
CA ASP A 126 17.36 19.58 1.05
C ASP A 126 16.24 19.08 2.00
N SER A 127 15.70 19.98 2.80
CA SER A 127 14.56 19.72 3.69
C SER A 127 13.37 19.11 2.93
N PHE A 128 13.24 19.41 1.65
CA PHE A 128 12.26 18.82 0.74
C PHE A 128 12.46 17.30 0.58
N LYS A 129 13.69 16.82 0.40
CA LYS A 129 13.96 15.38 0.28
C LYS A 129 13.63 14.64 1.55
N LEU A 130 13.94 15.20 2.71
CA LEU A 130 13.65 14.59 4.01
C LEU A 130 12.15 14.41 4.24
N LEU A 131 11.34 15.39 3.82
CA LEU A 131 9.87 15.29 3.90
C LEU A 131 9.32 14.19 2.99
N GLY A 132 9.80 14.10 1.74
CA GLY A 132 9.41 13.05 0.80
C GLY A 132 9.83 11.65 1.29
N ASP A 133 11.03 11.51 1.83
CA ASP A 133 11.51 10.25 2.40
C ASP A 133 10.70 9.85 3.65
N GLY A 134 10.34 10.83 4.50
CA GLY A 134 9.44 10.62 5.64
C GLY A 134 8.04 10.15 5.21
N LEU A 135 7.47 10.77 4.17
CA LEU A 135 6.20 10.33 3.60
C LEU A 135 6.30 8.90 3.01
N GLY A 136 7.42 8.55 2.37
CA GLY A 136 7.66 7.20 1.90
C GLY A 136 7.67 6.16 3.02
N LEU A 137 8.23 6.50 4.20
CA LEU A 137 8.16 5.64 5.39
C LEU A 137 6.74 5.52 5.95
N VAL A 138 5.98 6.61 5.96
CA VAL A 138 4.56 6.59 6.35
C VAL A 138 3.75 5.69 5.41
N ALA A 139 3.99 5.78 4.10
CA ALA A 139 3.40 4.88 3.12
C ALA A 139 3.74 3.41 3.43
N ALA A 140 5.01 3.10 3.78
CA ALA A 140 5.42 1.76 4.18
C ALA A 140 4.65 1.21 5.39
N ILE A 141 4.31 2.05 6.36
CA ILE A 141 3.50 1.63 7.53
C ILE A 141 2.08 1.28 7.10
N PHE A 142 1.44 2.11 6.27
CA PHE A 142 0.09 1.84 5.76
C PHE A 142 0.07 0.60 4.86
N TYR A 143 1.09 0.42 4.02
CA TYR A 143 1.23 -0.78 3.22
C TYR A 143 1.43 -2.04 4.06
N ALA A 144 2.21 -1.96 5.15
CA ALA A 144 2.37 -3.05 6.10
C ALA A 144 1.03 -3.41 6.77
N ALA A 145 0.25 -2.42 7.21
CA ALA A 145 -1.08 -2.65 7.75
C ALA A 145 -2.01 -3.32 6.73
N TYR A 146 -1.99 -2.86 5.47
CA TYR A 146 -2.72 -3.50 4.37
C TYR A 146 -2.34 -4.97 4.20
N ILE A 147 -1.04 -5.30 4.15
CA ILE A 147 -0.56 -6.68 4.00
C ILE A 147 -1.12 -7.57 5.11
N LEU A 148 -1.11 -7.11 6.37
CA LEU A 148 -1.62 -7.87 7.51
C LEU A 148 -3.14 -8.08 7.43
N VAL A 149 -3.87 -7.06 6.97
CA VAL A 149 -5.33 -7.18 6.76
C VAL A 149 -5.63 -8.14 5.60
N ILE A 150 -4.90 -8.06 4.48
CA ILE A 150 -5.06 -9.02 3.37
C ILE A 150 -4.72 -10.45 3.82
N LYS A 151 -3.65 -10.64 4.59
CA LYS A 151 -3.32 -11.95 5.17
C LYS A 151 -4.52 -12.53 5.94
N LYS A 152 -5.12 -11.74 6.82
CA LYS A 152 -6.32 -12.14 7.56
C LYS A 152 -7.51 -12.44 6.64
N LEU A 153 -7.71 -11.65 5.58
CA LEU A 153 -8.79 -11.87 4.61
C LEU A 153 -8.60 -13.17 3.83
N THR A 154 -7.37 -13.53 3.48
CA THR A 154 -7.07 -14.74 2.72
C THR A 154 -7.18 -16.02 3.55
N ASP A 155 -7.35 -15.95 4.87
CA ASP A 155 -7.65 -17.11 5.71
C ASP A 155 -9.07 -17.67 5.44
N PHE A 156 -9.98 -16.84 4.91
CA PHE A 156 -11.38 -17.25 4.64
C PHE A 156 -11.90 -16.84 3.25
N LEU A 157 -11.19 -15.96 2.52
CA LEU A 157 -11.52 -15.53 1.16
C LEU A 157 -10.46 -16.04 0.18
N PRO A 158 -10.85 -16.56 -1.00
CA PRO A 158 -9.88 -16.81 -2.06
C PRO A 158 -9.10 -15.54 -2.41
N PRO A 159 -7.79 -15.62 -2.66
CA PRO A 159 -6.94 -14.44 -2.90
C PRO A 159 -7.46 -13.48 -3.99
N ALA A 160 -8.03 -14.02 -5.06
CA ALA A 160 -8.62 -13.21 -6.13
C ALA A 160 -9.77 -12.32 -5.63
N HIS A 161 -10.66 -12.89 -4.79
CA HIS A 161 -11.78 -12.15 -4.20
C HIS A 161 -11.30 -11.13 -3.17
N ALA A 162 -10.36 -11.52 -2.30
CA ALA A 162 -9.79 -10.61 -1.30
C ALA A 162 -9.17 -9.38 -1.97
N LEU A 163 -8.36 -9.57 -3.02
CA LEU A 163 -7.72 -8.50 -3.77
C LEU A 163 -8.73 -7.66 -4.55
N PHE A 164 -9.71 -8.27 -5.21
CA PHE A 164 -10.74 -7.53 -5.93
C PHE A 164 -11.53 -6.60 -5.01
N PHE A 165 -12.06 -7.11 -3.90
CA PHE A 165 -12.84 -6.30 -2.97
C PHE A 165 -12.02 -5.26 -2.23
N ALA A 166 -10.78 -5.57 -1.87
CA ALA A 166 -9.87 -4.60 -1.28
C ALA A 166 -9.56 -3.45 -2.27
N THR A 167 -9.27 -3.77 -3.55
CA THR A 167 -9.02 -2.77 -4.60
C THR A 167 -10.27 -1.95 -4.90
N LEU A 168 -11.46 -2.57 -4.89
CA LEU A 168 -12.73 -1.86 -5.04
C LEU A 168 -12.94 -0.87 -3.89
N SER A 169 -12.73 -1.30 -2.63
CA SER A 169 -12.80 -0.42 -1.46
C SER A 169 -11.76 0.71 -1.54
N THR A 170 -10.56 0.43 -2.04
CA THR A 170 -9.52 1.43 -2.30
C THR A 170 -9.99 2.49 -3.30
N ALA A 171 -10.58 2.07 -4.43
CA ALA A 171 -11.08 2.99 -5.42
C ALA A 171 -12.22 3.86 -4.87
N ILE A 172 -13.16 3.27 -4.11
CA ILE A 172 -14.25 4.00 -3.44
C ILE A 172 -13.70 5.03 -2.44
N PHE A 173 -12.65 4.69 -1.69
CA PHE A 173 -12.01 5.59 -0.74
C PHE A 173 -11.25 6.73 -1.43
N LEU A 174 -10.47 6.42 -2.49
CA LEU A 174 -9.64 7.41 -3.17
C LEU A 174 -10.42 8.38 -4.05
N PHE A 175 -11.59 7.98 -4.55
CA PHE A 175 -12.39 8.83 -5.42
C PHE A 175 -12.73 10.19 -4.78
N PRO A 176 -13.41 10.26 -3.61
CA PRO A 176 -13.70 11.53 -2.97
C PRO A 176 -12.44 12.29 -2.54
N VAL A 177 -11.41 11.59 -2.08
CA VAL A 177 -10.13 12.21 -1.68
C VAL A 177 -9.48 12.90 -2.88
N GLY A 178 -9.44 12.22 -4.03
CA GLY A 178 -8.87 12.78 -5.25
C GLY A 178 -9.64 13.95 -5.81
N LEU A 179 -10.98 13.97 -5.69
CA LEU A 179 -11.79 15.12 -6.10
C LEU A 179 -11.53 16.35 -5.23
N ILE A 180 -11.53 16.20 -3.91
CA ILE A 180 -11.24 17.29 -2.97
C ILE A 180 -9.83 17.86 -3.22
N GLU A 181 -8.85 16.99 -3.45
CA GLU A 181 -7.48 17.42 -3.74
C GLU A 181 -7.38 18.17 -5.09
N SER A 182 -8.12 17.74 -6.12
CA SER A 182 -8.09 18.38 -7.43
C SER A 182 -8.74 19.77 -7.45
N GLU A 183 -9.67 20.06 -6.52
CA GLU A 183 -10.26 21.38 -6.35
C GLU A 183 -9.35 22.37 -5.59
N SER A 184 -8.34 21.84 -4.88
CA SER A 184 -7.41 22.64 -4.05
C SER A 184 -6.10 22.99 -4.76
N LEU A 185 -5.87 22.46 -5.96
CA LEU A 185 -4.70 22.71 -6.82
C LEU A 185 -5.04 23.72 -7.89
#